data_9cca989408f05dc3acf44e2eceb40262
#
_entry.id   9cca989408f05dc3acf44e2eceb40262
#
_cell.length_a   1.000
_cell.length_b   1.000
_cell.length_c   1.000
_cell.angle_alpha   90.00
_cell.angle_beta   90.00
_cell.angle_gamma   90.00
#
_symmetry.space_group_name_H-M   'P 1'
#
loop_
_entity.id
_entity.type
_entity.pdbx_description
1 polymer ?
#
loop_
_entity_poly.entity_id
_entity_poly.type
_entity_poly.pdbx_seq_one_letter_code
_entity_poly.pdbx_strand_id
1 'polypeptide(L)'
;MTLAIPDTEPLSIRAGDSLSWSRSLPEYSAADGWTLKYRILWTTGSSPASFSAAGVGTQHTVTLAAATTATWAAGRATLFVFVERTIAGPATERVSLETKTIDIEANLATATTFDGRSANVKALDDLKAALASYCTAGHGPVAEYQIGDRRMKFRSTAEIADLIAHYEREVARERAVAGRVFYRG
;
A
#
# COMPACT_ATOMS: atom_id res chain seq x y z
N MET A 1 -17.74 17.90 -18.85
CA MET A 1 -18.03 17.64 -17.43
C MET A 1 -16.68 17.63 -16.72
N THR A 2 -16.34 18.67 -15.95
CA THR A 2 -15.07 18.75 -15.24
C THR A 2 -15.25 17.98 -13.95
N LEU A 3 -14.49 16.91 -13.75
CA LEU A 3 -14.47 16.18 -12.48
C LEU A 3 -13.97 17.12 -11.37
N ALA A 4 -14.67 17.17 -10.25
CA ALA A 4 -14.23 17.93 -9.08
C ALA A 4 -12.91 17.35 -8.57
N ILE A 5 -11.92 18.23 -8.37
CA ILE A 5 -10.65 17.84 -7.77
C ILE A 5 -10.88 17.63 -6.27
N PRO A 6 -10.56 16.46 -5.68
CA PRO A 6 -10.67 16.26 -4.24
C PRO A 6 -9.84 17.28 -3.46
N ASP A 7 -10.31 17.67 -2.28
CA ASP A 7 -9.64 18.62 -1.37
C ASP A 7 -8.76 17.94 -0.31
N THR A 8 -8.63 16.63 -0.40
CA THR A 8 -7.85 15.81 0.52
C THR A 8 -6.97 14.82 -0.23
N GLU A 9 -5.87 14.44 0.39
CA GLU A 9 -4.96 13.43 -0.11
C GLU A 9 -5.63 12.03 -0.09
N PRO A 10 -5.42 11.20 -1.14
CA PRO A 10 -5.94 9.84 -1.16
C PRO A 10 -5.23 8.97 -0.10
N LEU A 11 -5.98 8.04 0.52
CA LEU A 11 -5.44 7.03 1.43
C LEU A 11 -4.96 5.77 0.69
N SER A 12 -5.42 5.56 -0.53
CA SER A 12 -4.98 4.51 -1.43
C SER A 12 -4.68 5.09 -2.80
N ILE A 13 -3.61 4.63 -3.42
CA ILE A 13 -3.14 5.08 -4.73
C ILE A 13 -2.85 3.83 -5.57
N ARG A 14 -3.46 3.75 -6.75
CA ARG A 14 -3.11 2.70 -7.71
C ARG A 14 -1.94 3.16 -8.58
N ALA A 15 -0.88 2.37 -8.61
CA ALA A 15 0.24 2.61 -9.50
C ALA A 15 -0.23 2.58 -10.97
N GLY A 16 0.22 3.54 -11.77
CA GLY A 16 -0.19 3.68 -13.16
C GLY A 16 -1.44 4.52 -13.40
N ASP A 17 -2.10 5.02 -12.34
CA ASP A 17 -3.21 5.96 -12.49
C ASP A 17 -2.71 7.41 -12.40
N SER A 18 -3.35 8.30 -13.14
CA SER A 18 -3.17 9.74 -12.95
C SER A 18 -3.94 10.21 -11.73
N LEU A 19 -3.36 11.11 -10.95
CA LEU A 19 -3.92 11.59 -9.69
C LEU A 19 -3.98 13.10 -9.68
N SER A 20 -5.02 13.65 -9.06
CA SER A 20 -5.10 15.08 -8.78
C SER A 20 -5.88 15.32 -7.49
N TRP A 21 -5.35 16.21 -6.65
CA TRP A 21 -6.05 16.74 -5.48
C TRP A 21 -5.58 18.15 -5.19
N SER A 22 -6.32 18.91 -4.40
CA SER A 22 -5.93 20.25 -3.98
C SER A 22 -6.05 20.41 -2.46
N ARG A 23 -5.25 21.29 -1.89
CA ARG A 23 -5.27 21.63 -0.47
C ARG A 23 -5.21 23.14 -0.28
N SER A 24 -6.10 23.68 0.54
CA SER A 24 -6.06 25.08 0.94
C SER A 24 -5.23 25.24 2.20
N LEU A 25 -4.20 26.11 2.12
CA LEU A 25 -3.29 26.41 3.23
C LEU A 25 -3.17 27.93 3.41
N PRO A 26 -4.10 28.57 4.12
CA PRO A 26 -4.11 30.03 4.30
C PRO A 26 -2.83 30.57 4.94
N GLU A 27 -2.21 29.82 5.85
CA GLU A 27 -0.99 30.22 6.56
C GLU A 27 0.29 30.02 5.72
N TYR A 28 0.21 29.24 4.63
CA TYR A 28 1.36 28.87 3.79
C TYR A 28 1.05 29.18 2.33
N SER A 29 0.77 30.47 2.06
CA SER A 29 0.42 30.92 0.71
C SER A 29 1.60 30.77 -0.25
N ALA A 30 1.32 30.31 -1.47
CA ALA A 30 2.31 30.27 -2.55
C ALA A 30 2.78 31.69 -2.94
N ALA A 31 1.95 32.71 -2.72
CA ALA A 31 2.33 34.10 -2.93
C ALA A 31 3.45 34.56 -1.97
N ASP A 32 3.56 33.94 -0.80
CA ASP A 32 4.62 34.17 0.18
C ASP A 32 5.84 33.27 -0.02
N GLY A 33 5.90 32.58 -1.17
CA GLY A 33 6.99 31.71 -1.57
C GLY A 33 6.90 30.28 -1.00
N TRP A 34 5.80 29.92 -0.34
CA TRP A 34 5.62 28.56 0.16
C TRP A 34 5.26 27.57 -0.93
N THR A 35 5.89 26.41 -0.88
CA THR A 35 5.61 25.26 -1.76
C THR A 35 5.21 24.06 -0.92
N LEU A 36 4.05 23.50 -1.19
CA LEU A 36 3.60 22.24 -0.59
C LEU A 36 4.31 21.08 -1.26
N LYS A 37 4.97 20.27 -0.46
CA LYS A 37 5.78 19.12 -0.91
C LYS A 37 5.33 17.84 -0.23
N TYR A 38 5.49 16.75 -0.97
CA TYR A 38 5.13 15.41 -0.55
C TYR A 38 6.31 14.47 -0.72
N ARG A 39 6.46 13.55 0.23
CA ARG A 39 7.40 12.45 0.13
C ARG A 39 6.74 11.14 0.53
N ILE A 40 6.86 10.14 -0.33
CA ILE A 40 6.40 8.78 -0.07
C ILE A 40 7.61 7.93 0.31
N LEU A 41 7.50 7.24 1.44
CA LEU A 41 8.51 6.33 1.98
C LEU A 41 7.86 4.95 2.15
N TRP A 42 8.29 3.97 1.37
CA TRP A 42 7.79 2.60 1.47
C TRP A 42 8.31 1.92 2.73
N THR A 43 7.48 1.10 3.35
CA THR A 43 7.86 0.32 4.54
C THR A 43 8.92 -0.74 4.20
N THR A 44 8.94 -1.24 2.98
CA THR A 44 9.87 -2.26 2.49
C THR A 44 10.61 -1.76 1.25
N GLY A 45 11.88 -1.42 1.43
CA GLY A 45 12.96 -1.40 0.43
C GLY A 45 12.81 -0.66 -0.91
N SER A 46 11.67 -0.02 -1.21
CA SER A 46 11.49 0.72 -2.47
C SER A 46 12.07 2.13 -2.37
N SER A 47 12.54 2.65 -3.50
CA SER A 47 13.06 4.02 -3.58
C SER A 47 11.99 5.05 -3.24
N PRO A 48 12.31 6.07 -2.42
CA PRO A 48 11.37 7.13 -2.09
C PRO A 48 10.89 7.89 -3.32
N ALA A 49 9.60 8.29 -3.35
CA ALA A 49 9.08 9.22 -4.33
C ALA A 49 8.89 10.60 -3.68
N SER A 50 9.13 11.67 -4.45
CA SER A 50 8.93 13.04 -4.00
C SER A 50 8.30 13.86 -5.12
N PHE A 51 7.34 14.72 -4.76
CA PHE A 51 6.67 15.62 -5.69
C PHE A 51 6.19 16.87 -4.98
N SER A 52 5.84 17.89 -5.76
CA SER A 52 5.37 19.18 -5.24
C SER A 52 4.03 19.54 -5.85
N ALA A 53 3.23 20.29 -5.10
CA ALA A 53 2.02 20.91 -5.61
C ALA A 53 2.34 22.22 -6.36
N ALA A 54 1.54 22.50 -7.38
CA ALA A 54 1.48 23.85 -7.98
C ALA A 54 0.62 24.74 -7.08
N GLY A 55 1.16 25.89 -6.67
CA GLY A 55 0.49 26.83 -5.76
C GLY A 55 -0.04 28.05 -6.48
N VAL A 56 -1.29 28.44 -6.17
CA VAL A 56 -1.90 29.71 -6.58
C VAL A 56 -2.61 30.32 -5.36
N GLY A 57 -2.08 31.42 -4.84
CA GLY A 57 -2.55 31.99 -3.58
C GLY A 57 -2.44 30.96 -2.45
N THR A 58 -3.54 30.69 -1.78
CA THR A 58 -3.61 29.70 -0.70
C THR A 58 -3.89 28.27 -1.16
N GLN A 59 -4.19 28.08 -2.45
CA GLN A 59 -4.49 26.75 -3.02
C GLN A 59 -3.22 26.11 -3.56
N HIS A 60 -3.02 24.85 -3.19
CA HIS A 60 -1.92 24.01 -3.64
C HIS A 60 -2.51 22.79 -4.33
N THR A 61 -2.27 22.63 -5.64
CA THR A 61 -2.82 21.53 -6.43
C THR A 61 -1.72 20.57 -6.83
N VAL A 62 -1.92 19.31 -6.54
CA VAL A 62 -1.07 18.21 -7.02
C VAL A 62 -1.71 17.64 -8.28
N THR A 63 -0.87 17.41 -9.28
CA THR A 63 -1.24 16.65 -10.48
C THR A 63 -0.09 15.72 -10.81
N LEU A 64 -0.35 14.42 -10.80
CA LEU A 64 0.61 13.38 -11.13
C LEU A 64 0.14 12.63 -12.37
N ALA A 65 1.03 12.51 -13.34
CA ALA A 65 0.75 11.72 -14.54
C ALA A 65 0.85 10.22 -14.23
N ALA A 66 0.07 9.41 -14.94
CA ALA A 66 0.09 7.95 -14.85
C ALA A 66 1.50 7.36 -15.02
N ALA A 67 2.33 7.94 -15.90
CA ALA A 67 3.71 7.52 -16.09
C ALA A 67 4.58 7.68 -14.84
N THR A 68 4.32 8.69 -14.01
CA THR A 68 5.03 8.91 -12.75
C THR A 68 4.67 7.86 -11.73
N THR A 69 3.39 7.58 -11.55
CA THR A 69 2.89 6.61 -10.57
C THR A 69 3.14 5.16 -11.01
N ALA A 70 3.28 4.90 -12.33
CA ALA A 70 3.55 3.57 -12.86
C ALA A 70 4.84 2.94 -12.35
N THR A 71 5.80 3.76 -11.90
CA THR A 71 7.07 3.29 -11.33
C THR A 71 6.99 2.94 -9.84
N TRP A 72 5.85 3.20 -9.19
CA TRP A 72 5.69 2.99 -7.76
C TRP A 72 5.42 1.52 -7.46
N ALA A 73 6.15 0.99 -6.49
CA ALA A 73 5.94 -0.37 -6.04
C ALA A 73 4.66 -0.48 -5.20
N ALA A 74 3.92 -1.58 -5.37
CA ALA A 74 2.80 -1.89 -4.52
C ALA A 74 3.25 -2.16 -3.08
N GLY A 75 2.46 -1.73 -2.11
CA GLY A 75 2.75 -1.96 -0.69
C GLY A 75 2.34 -0.79 0.19
N ARG A 76 2.55 -0.96 1.49
CA ARG A 76 2.29 0.09 2.47
C ARG A 76 3.41 1.12 2.49
N ALA A 77 3.03 2.39 2.55
CA ALA A 77 3.95 3.51 2.55
C ALA A 77 3.52 4.60 3.52
N THR A 78 4.45 5.45 3.88
CA THR A 78 4.22 6.66 4.67
C THR A 78 4.25 7.86 3.74
N LEU A 79 3.17 8.63 3.71
CA LEU A 79 3.09 9.94 3.04
C LEU A 79 3.48 11.02 4.04
N PHE A 80 4.59 11.67 3.82
CA PHE A 80 5.05 12.82 4.59
C PHE A 80 4.71 14.10 3.82
N VAL A 81 3.97 15.00 4.46
CA VAL A 81 3.47 16.26 3.91
C VAL A 81 4.13 17.42 4.63
N PHE A 82 4.74 18.34 3.89
CA PHE A 82 5.42 19.50 4.45
C PHE A 82 5.39 20.68 3.49
N VAL A 83 5.54 21.85 4.02
CA VAL A 83 5.75 23.07 3.24
C VAL A 83 7.17 23.57 3.40
N GLU A 84 7.69 24.18 2.34
CA GLU A 84 9.04 24.70 2.30
C GLU A 84 9.07 26.02 1.52
N ARG A 85 9.85 26.99 2.00
CA ARG A 85 10.15 28.20 1.25
C ARG A 85 11.64 28.54 1.38
N THR A 86 12.17 29.20 0.37
CA THR A 86 13.52 29.76 0.42
C THR A 86 13.44 31.15 1.03
N ILE A 87 14.18 31.37 2.10
CA ILE A 87 14.40 32.70 2.69
C ILE A 87 15.63 33.34 1.97
N ALA A 88 16.06 34.48 2.31
CA ALA A 88 17.22 35.12 1.69
C ALA A 88 18.48 34.23 1.70
N GLY A 89 19.10 34.00 0.54
CA GLY A 89 20.29 33.17 0.36
C GLY A 89 19.95 31.66 0.29
N PRO A 90 20.85 30.75 0.70
CA PRO A 90 20.63 29.30 0.63
C PRO A 90 19.75 28.77 1.77
N ALA A 91 19.26 29.62 2.67
CA ALA A 91 18.46 29.20 3.82
C ALA A 91 17.05 28.81 3.39
N THR A 92 16.63 27.62 3.82
CA THR A 92 15.31 27.07 3.57
C THR A 92 14.56 26.93 4.89
N GLU A 93 13.33 27.42 4.93
CA GLU A 93 12.38 27.17 6.02
C GLU A 93 11.48 26.01 5.65
N ARG A 94 11.30 25.05 6.57
CA ARG A 94 10.45 23.90 6.39
C ARG A 94 9.54 23.70 7.58
N VAL A 95 8.26 23.44 7.31
CA VAL A 95 7.25 23.12 8.32
C VAL A 95 6.61 21.79 7.96
N SER A 96 6.67 20.83 8.87
CA SER A 96 5.98 19.54 8.72
C SER A 96 4.51 19.72 9.06
N LEU A 97 3.63 19.34 8.15
CA LEU A 97 2.19 19.47 8.32
C LEU A 97 1.59 18.16 8.83
N GLU A 98 1.89 17.05 8.15
CA GLU A 98 1.22 15.78 8.41
C GLU A 98 2.06 14.58 7.99
N THR A 99 1.81 13.45 8.65
CA THR A 99 2.35 12.15 8.27
C THR A 99 1.22 11.13 8.29
N LYS A 100 0.96 10.49 7.15
CA LYS A 100 -0.12 9.50 6.97
C LYS A 100 0.44 8.17 6.50
N THR A 101 -0.24 7.10 6.85
CA THR A 101 -0.04 5.80 6.18
C THR A 101 -0.96 5.73 4.97
N ILE A 102 -0.39 5.34 3.83
CA ILE A 102 -1.13 5.11 2.58
C ILE A 102 -0.82 3.73 2.04
N ASP A 103 -1.74 3.19 1.25
CA ASP A 103 -1.54 1.92 0.54
C ASP A 103 -1.35 2.19 -0.96
N ILE A 104 -0.27 1.69 -1.52
CA ILE A 104 -0.02 1.73 -2.97
C ILE A 104 -0.47 0.39 -3.56
N GLU A 105 -1.48 0.44 -4.41
CA GLU A 105 -2.02 -0.72 -5.11
C GLU A 105 -1.19 -1.04 -6.37
N ALA A 106 -1.16 -2.32 -6.76
CA ALA A 106 -0.46 -2.74 -7.96
C ALA A 106 -1.08 -2.14 -9.24
N ASN A 107 -0.25 -1.88 -10.24
CA ASN A 107 -0.70 -1.50 -11.58
C ASN A 107 -1.28 -2.71 -12.29
N LEU A 108 -2.61 -2.85 -12.25
CA LEU A 108 -3.31 -3.98 -12.88
C LEU A 108 -3.43 -3.83 -14.40
N ALA A 109 -3.26 -2.62 -14.95
CA ALA A 109 -3.34 -2.39 -16.39
C ALA A 109 -2.16 -2.98 -17.16
N THR A 110 -1.00 -3.09 -16.51
CA THR A 110 0.23 -3.64 -17.12
C THR A 110 0.65 -4.97 -16.49
N ALA A 111 -0.09 -5.47 -15.49
CA ALA A 111 0.23 -6.72 -14.84
C ALA A 111 0.02 -7.91 -15.80
N THR A 112 1.08 -8.67 -16.03
CA THR A 112 1.02 -9.93 -16.81
C THR A 112 0.57 -11.10 -15.96
N THR A 113 0.77 -11.02 -14.65
CA THR A 113 0.30 -12.00 -13.65
C THR A 113 -0.21 -11.25 -12.43
N PHE A 114 -1.35 -11.66 -11.92
CA PHE A 114 -1.92 -11.09 -10.71
C PHE A 114 -2.51 -12.21 -9.84
N ASP A 115 -1.99 -12.34 -8.64
CA ASP A 115 -2.55 -13.25 -7.64
C ASP A 115 -3.39 -12.44 -6.63
N GLY A 116 -4.68 -12.33 -6.92
CA GLY A 116 -5.66 -11.62 -6.10
C GLY A 116 -6.14 -12.37 -4.86
N ARG A 117 -5.58 -13.55 -4.55
CA ARG A 117 -5.94 -14.28 -3.34
C ARG A 117 -5.51 -13.52 -2.09
N SER A 118 -6.33 -13.55 -1.04
CA SER A 118 -5.96 -12.99 0.25
C SER A 118 -4.75 -13.71 0.86
N ALA A 119 -4.07 -13.07 1.81
CA ALA A 119 -2.96 -13.68 2.54
C ALA A 119 -3.37 -14.99 3.23
N ASN A 120 -4.61 -15.06 3.74
CA ASN A 120 -5.13 -16.25 4.39
C ASN A 120 -5.40 -17.39 3.39
N VAL A 121 -5.88 -17.09 2.18
CA VAL A 121 -6.04 -18.10 1.11
C VAL A 121 -4.69 -18.63 0.67
N LYS A 122 -3.67 -17.76 0.49
CA LYS A 122 -2.31 -18.17 0.13
C LYS A 122 -1.71 -19.08 1.21
N ALA A 123 -1.79 -18.66 2.48
CA ALA A 123 -1.30 -19.46 3.60
C ALA A 123 -1.99 -20.82 3.70
N LEU A 124 -3.30 -20.88 3.44
CA LEU A 124 -4.06 -22.12 3.43
C LEU A 124 -3.61 -23.08 2.31
N ASP A 125 -3.45 -22.54 1.08
CA ASP A 125 -2.99 -23.32 -0.06
C ASP A 125 -1.56 -23.86 0.17
N ASP A 126 -0.69 -23.04 0.72
CA ASP A 126 0.68 -23.40 1.07
C ASP A 126 0.72 -24.50 2.14
N LEU A 127 -0.09 -24.42 3.19
CA LEU A 127 -0.19 -25.43 4.24
C LEU A 127 -0.74 -26.77 3.68
N LYS A 128 -1.73 -26.72 2.79
CA LYS A 128 -2.25 -27.93 2.12
C LYS A 128 -1.19 -28.57 1.23
N ALA A 129 -0.41 -27.78 0.50
CA ALA A 129 0.71 -28.26 -0.30
C ALA A 129 1.82 -28.90 0.58
N ALA A 130 2.14 -28.25 1.72
CA ALA A 130 3.09 -28.78 2.68
C ALA A 130 2.65 -30.14 3.26
N LEU A 131 1.36 -30.26 3.64
CA LEU A 131 0.80 -31.53 4.12
C LEU A 131 0.85 -32.61 3.06
N ALA A 132 0.48 -32.29 1.82
CA ALA A 132 0.55 -33.23 0.71
C ALA A 132 1.98 -33.71 0.45
N SER A 133 2.95 -32.81 0.46
CA SER A 133 4.39 -33.11 0.34
C SER A 133 4.87 -34.00 1.48
N TYR A 134 4.47 -33.73 2.72
CA TYR A 134 4.80 -34.52 3.87
C TYR A 134 4.26 -35.94 3.77
N CYS A 135 3.04 -36.10 3.30
CA CYS A 135 2.43 -37.42 3.09
C CYS A 135 3.12 -38.22 1.97
N THR A 136 3.67 -37.54 0.95
CA THR A 136 4.27 -38.18 -0.23
C THR A 136 5.74 -38.56 0.00
N ALA A 137 6.47 -37.75 0.76
CA ALA A 137 7.93 -37.92 0.97
C ALA A 137 8.31 -39.02 1.97
N GLY A 138 7.34 -39.69 2.60
CA GLY A 138 7.60 -40.85 3.50
C GLY A 138 8.63 -40.52 4.59
N HIS A 139 8.28 -39.70 5.57
CA HIS A 139 8.82 -39.71 6.94
C HIS A 139 10.20 -39.15 7.26
N GLY A 140 10.27 -37.85 7.45
CA GLY A 140 11.13 -37.29 8.49
C GLY A 140 10.24 -36.76 9.66
N PRO A 141 10.67 -36.84 10.92
CA PRO A 141 9.87 -36.41 12.05
C PRO A 141 9.71 -34.86 12.14
N VAL A 142 10.22 -34.12 11.18
CA VAL A 142 10.22 -32.66 11.16
C VAL A 142 9.97 -32.19 9.73
N ALA A 143 8.81 -31.59 9.48
CA ALA A 143 8.56 -30.85 8.24
C ALA A 143 8.98 -29.39 8.45
N GLU A 144 9.96 -28.91 7.69
CA GLU A 144 10.36 -27.52 7.63
C GLU A 144 9.73 -26.88 6.38
N TYR A 145 8.98 -25.82 6.57
CA TYR A 145 8.29 -25.14 5.48
C TYR A 145 8.46 -23.63 5.58
N GLN A 146 8.66 -22.97 4.44
CA GLN A 146 8.80 -21.52 4.35
C GLN A 146 7.54 -20.91 3.76
N ILE A 147 6.88 -20.03 4.50
CA ILE A 147 5.75 -19.21 4.05
C ILE A 147 6.23 -17.77 3.95
N GLY A 148 6.46 -17.27 2.73
CA GLY A 148 7.07 -15.97 2.51
C GLY A 148 8.44 -15.88 3.18
N ASP A 149 8.65 -14.87 4.04
CA ASP A 149 9.90 -14.65 4.78
C ASP A 149 9.99 -15.44 6.10
N ARG A 150 9.00 -16.25 6.44
CA ARG A 150 8.94 -17.00 7.69
C ARG A 150 9.20 -18.48 7.45
N ARG A 151 10.23 -19.01 8.12
CA ARG A 151 10.48 -20.45 8.24
C ARG A 151 9.65 -21.01 9.39
N MET A 152 8.79 -21.98 9.10
CA MET A 152 8.05 -22.73 10.12
C MET A 152 8.52 -24.18 10.14
N LYS A 153 8.77 -24.67 11.34
CA LYS A 153 9.22 -26.04 11.57
C LYS A 153 8.12 -26.77 12.34
N PHE A 154 7.46 -27.73 11.70
CA PHE A 154 6.40 -28.50 12.32
C PHE A 154 6.95 -29.79 12.92
N ARG A 155 6.50 -30.10 14.14
CA ARG A 155 6.89 -31.34 14.84
C ARG A 155 5.98 -32.52 14.50
N SER A 156 4.78 -32.25 13.97
CA SER A 156 3.81 -33.29 13.63
C SER A 156 2.82 -32.86 12.56
N THR A 157 2.20 -33.81 11.87
CA THR A 157 1.08 -33.57 10.93
C THR A 157 -0.14 -32.99 11.63
N ALA A 158 -0.32 -33.20 12.93
CA ALA A 158 -1.41 -32.63 13.71
C ALA A 158 -1.30 -31.11 13.79
N GLU A 159 -0.10 -30.57 14.00
CA GLU A 159 0.12 -29.12 14.00
C GLU A 159 -0.22 -28.47 12.65
N ILE A 160 0.11 -29.13 11.54
CA ILE A 160 -0.26 -28.64 10.19
C ILE A 160 -1.78 -28.68 10.02
N ALA A 161 -2.44 -29.75 10.46
CA ALA A 161 -3.89 -29.88 10.37
C ALA A 161 -4.63 -28.81 11.20
N ASP A 162 -4.14 -28.50 12.40
CA ASP A 162 -4.70 -27.45 13.25
C ASP A 162 -4.58 -26.06 12.60
N LEU A 163 -3.44 -25.79 11.96
CA LEU A 163 -3.25 -24.54 11.21
C LEU A 163 -4.14 -24.47 9.97
N ILE A 164 -4.32 -25.56 9.23
CA ILE A 164 -5.26 -25.63 8.12
C ILE A 164 -6.67 -25.28 8.62
N ALA A 165 -7.13 -25.92 9.71
CA ALA A 165 -8.43 -25.63 10.28
C ALA A 165 -8.58 -24.17 10.76
N HIS A 166 -7.50 -23.55 11.25
CA HIS A 166 -7.48 -22.14 11.62
C HIS A 166 -7.68 -21.25 10.39
N TYR A 167 -6.86 -21.42 9.33
CA TYR A 167 -6.95 -20.61 8.13
C TYR A 167 -8.23 -20.85 7.33
N GLU A 168 -8.81 -22.04 7.34
CA GLU A 168 -10.13 -22.29 6.75
C GLU A 168 -11.22 -21.44 7.42
N ARG A 169 -11.18 -21.29 8.74
CA ARG A 169 -12.09 -20.40 9.46
C ARG A 169 -11.88 -18.92 9.11
N GLU A 170 -10.63 -18.48 8.99
CA GLU A 170 -10.33 -17.08 8.62
C GLU A 170 -10.78 -16.78 7.19
N VAL A 171 -10.53 -17.69 6.23
CA VAL A 171 -11.02 -17.56 4.85
C VAL A 171 -12.55 -17.54 4.80
N ALA A 172 -13.22 -18.37 5.59
CA ALA A 172 -14.67 -18.37 5.67
C ALA A 172 -15.21 -17.03 6.21
N ARG A 173 -14.55 -16.44 7.21
CA ARG A 173 -14.89 -15.10 7.74
C ARG A 173 -14.72 -14.01 6.68
N GLU A 174 -13.61 -14.01 5.94
CA GLU A 174 -13.37 -13.06 4.84
C GLU A 174 -14.49 -13.12 3.79
N ARG A 175 -14.87 -14.33 3.37
CA ARG A 175 -15.95 -14.56 2.39
C ARG A 175 -17.31 -14.08 2.92
N ALA A 176 -17.60 -14.31 4.19
CA ALA A 176 -18.85 -13.85 4.82
C ALA A 176 -18.92 -12.31 4.88
N VAL A 177 -17.80 -11.63 5.14
CA VAL A 177 -17.73 -10.15 5.13
C VAL A 177 -17.89 -9.62 3.70
N ALA A 178 -17.19 -10.19 2.73
CA ALA A 178 -17.30 -9.80 1.33
C ALA A 178 -18.73 -9.98 0.78
N GLY A 179 -19.40 -11.08 1.12
CA GLY A 179 -20.79 -11.33 0.71
C GLY A 179 -21.82 -10.34 1.28
N ARG A 180 -21.56 -9.73 2.46
CA ARG A 180 -22.46 -8.72 3.06
C ARG A 180 -22.39 -7.36 2.39
N VAL A 181 -21.30 -7.03 1.72
CA VAL A 181 -21.13 -5.75 1.04
C VAL A 181 -21.99 -5.67 -0.23
N PHE A 182 -22.25 -6.79 -0.91
CA PHE A 182 -23.04 -6.85 -2.13
C PHE A 182 -24.56 -6.77 -1.92
N TYR A 183 -25.07 -6.93 -0.69
CA TYR A 183 -26.52 -6.91 -0.39
C TYR A 183 -27.02 -5.59 0.23
N ARG A 184 -26.21 -4.53 0.23
CA ARG A 184 -26.60 -3.17 0.71
C ARG A 184 -26.50 -2.11 -0.40
N GLY A 185 -26.87 -2.46 -1.61
CA GLY A 185 -27.05 -1.52 -2.72
C GLY A 185 -28.53 -1.37 -3.08
#